data_da574dee47f189f0cb3777793c33983a
#
_entry.id   da574dee47f189f0cb3777793c33983a
#
_cell.length_a   1.000
_cell.length_b   1.000
_cell.length_c   1.000
_cell.angle_alpha   90.00
_cell.angle_beta   90.00
_cell.angle_gamma   90.00
#
_symmetry.space_group_name_H-M   'P 1'
#
loop_
_entity.id
_entity.type
_entity.pdbx_description
1 polymer ?
#
loop_
_entity_poly.entity_id
_entity_poly.type
_entity_poly.pdbx_seq_one_letter_code
_entity_poly.pdbx_strand_id
1 'polypeptide(L)'
;MDTNTPAPGKRIHTVVQPTARSQLRSVVGYTPESYTVHYIRDDVKAQYSDEKIQSAIEELRLGTLEQDHIDSVFGAVHGNQQCRIDVFERAIELNFVLSDGTGVEVAFDREWGTDQLEVIKQIQATLEEW
;
A
#
# COMPACT_ATOMS: atom_id res chain seq x y z
N MET A 1 11.71 -12.01 15.77
CA MET A 1 10.79 -11.26 14.92
C MET A 1 11.55 -10.59 13.80
N ASP A 2 11.05 -10.72 12.61
CA ASP A 2 11.67 -10.07 11.47
C ASP A 2 11.31 -8.58 11.47
N THR A 3 12.29 -7.74 11.79
CA THR A 3 12.08 -6.30 11.84
C THR A 3 12.16 -5.63 10.48
N ASN A 4 12.58 -6.37 9.45
CA ASN A 4 12.74 -5.83 8.10
C ASN A 4 11.45 -5.95 7.28
N THR A 5 10.54 -6.79 7.71
CA THR A 5 9.29 -7.05 7.00
C THR A 5 8.15 -6.37 7.73
N PRO A 6 7.42 -5.45 7.08
CA PRO A 6 6.23 -4.87 7.69
C PRO A 6 5.20 -5.95 7.95
N ALA A 7 5.09 -6.37 9.20
CA ALA A 7 4.12 -7.38 9.60
C ALA A 7 2.68 -7.03 9.23
N PRO A 8 2.28 -5.73 9.24
CA PRO A 8 0.92 -5.37 8.83
C PRO A 8 0.53 -5.80 7.42
N GLY A 9 1.50 -5.89 6.50
CA GLY A 9 1.20 -6.25 5.11
C GLY A 9 0.55 -7.61 4.96
N LYS A 10 1.04 -8.60 5.69
CA LYS A 10 0.46 -9.94 5.66
C LYS A 10 -0.96 -9.94 6.21
N ARG A 11 -1.18 -9.22 7.29
CA ARG A 11 -2.49 -9.12 7.91
C ARG A 11 -3.46 -8.34 7.04
N ILE A 12 -2.98 -7.31 6.37
CA ILE A 12 -3.77 -6.54 5.40
C ILE A 12 -4.25 -7.45 4.29
N HIS A 13 -3.37 -8.30 3.74
CA HIS A 13 -3.77 -9.26 2.72
C HIS A 13 -4.94 -10.13 3.21
N THR A 14 -4.84 -10.66 4.42
CA THR A 14 -5.89 -11.50 5.00
C THR A 14 -7.21 -10.73 5.14
N VAL A 15 -7.14 -9.48 5.56
CA VAL A 15 -8.33 -8.65 5.80
C VAL A 15 -9.03 -8.25 4.50
N VAL A 16 -8.27 -7.87 3.47
CA VAL A 16 -8.86 -7.35 2.22
C VAL A 16 -9.27 -8.44 1.23
N GLN A 17 -8.69 -9.63 1.34
CA GLN A 17 -8.94 -10.73 0.40
C GLN A 17 -10.43 -11.03 0.22
N PRO A 18 -11.23 -11.17 1.29
CA PRO A 18 -12.65 -11.48 1.12
C PRO A 18 -13.43 -10.42 0.36
N THR A 19 -13.07 -9.15 0.50
CA THR A 19 -13.75 -8.05 -0.18
C THR A 19 -13.27 -7.88 -1.61
N ALA A 20 -11.96 -7.90 -1.81
CA ALA A 20 -11.36 -7.66 -3.12
C ALA A 20 -11.40 -8.90 -4.01
N ARG A 21 -11.32 -10.09 -3.42
CA ARG A 21 -11.38 -11.36 -4.15
C ARG A 21 -10.35 -11.41 -5.29
N SER A 22 -10.81 -11.76 -6.50
CA SER A 22 -9.94 -11.89 -7.66
C SER A 22 -9.39 -10.56 -8.17
N GLN A 23 -9.88 -9.43 -7.68
CA GLN A 23 -9.43 -8.11 -8.13
C GLN A 23 -8.21 -7.59 -7.36
N LEU A 24 -7.80 -8.26 -6.30
CA LEU A 24 -6.59 -7.89 -5.59
C LEU A 24 -5.37 -8.26 -6.43
N ARG A 25 -4.54 -7.26 -6.74
CA ARG A 25 -3.34 -7.46 -7.55
C ARG A 25 -2.12 -7.77 -6.68
N SER A 26 -1.90 -6.99 -5.64
CA SER A 26 -0.72 -7.17 -4.80
C SER A 26 -0.86 -6.50 -3.44
N VAL A 27 -0.08 -6.97 -2.49
CA VAL A 27 0.15 -6.33 -1.19
C VAL A 27 1.65 -6.36 -0.95
N VAL A 28 2.25 -5.19 -0.83
CA VAL A 28 3.70 -5.05 -0.67
C VAL A 28 3.99 -4.15 0.52
N GLY A 29 4.84 -4.64 1.42
CA GLY A 29 5.35 -3.83 2.50
C GLY A 29 6.79 -3.44 2.22
N TYR A 30 7.20 -2.26 2.66
CA TYR A 30 8.58 -1.80 2.44
C TYR A 30 9.08 -0.98 3.62
N THR A 31 10.40 -1.02 3.79
CA THR A 31 11.15 -0.22 4.75
C THR A 31 12.26 0.49 3.98
N PRO A 32 13.05 1.37 4.61
CA PRO A 32 14.14 2.02 3.89
C PRO A 32 15.15 1.07 3.26
N GLU A 33 15.30 -0.14 3.81
CA GLU A 33 16.36 -1.08 3.39
C GLU A 33 15.84 -2.37 2.77
N SER A 34 14.55 -2.66 2.89
CA SER A 34 14.01 -3.93 2.42
C SER A 34 12.58 -3.79 1.95
N TYR A 35 12.07 -4.85 1.34
CA TYR A 35 10.66 -4.94 1.02
C TYR A 35 10.23 -6.39 1.04
N THR A 36 8.92 -6.61 1.18
CA THR A 36 8.33 -7.94 1.15
C THR A 36 7.07 -7.90 0.29
N VAL A 37 7.00 -8.79 -0.68
CA VAL A 37 5.77 -9.01 -1.45
C VAL A 37 4.94 -10.01 -0.67
N HIS A 38 3.93 -9.54 0.05
CA HIS A 38 3.06 -10.41 0.85
C HIS A 38 2.09 -11.19 -0.02
N TYR A 39 1.67 -10.58 -1.11
CA TYR A 39 0.82 -11.20 -2.11
C TYR A 39 1.06 -10.55 -3.46
N ILE A 40 1.10 -11.36 -4.48
CA ILE A 40 1.07 -10.86 -5.87
C ILE A 40 0.35 -11.91 -6.73
N ARG A 41 -0.65 -11.45 -7.47
CA ARG A 41 -1.42 -12.32 -8.35
C ARG A 41 -0.51 -12.79 -9.50
N ASP A 42 -0.68 -14.03 -9.96
CA ASP A 42 0.23 -14.65 -10.93
C ASP A 42 0.40 -13.84 -12.22
N ASP A 43 -0.70 -13.30 -12.76
CA ASP A 43 -0.63 -12.51 -14.00
C ASP A 43 0.13 -11.19 -13.78
N VAL A 44 0.02 -10.60 -12.60
CA VAL A 44 0.75 -9.38 -12.25
C VAL A 44 2.23 -9.70 -12.07
N LYS A 45 2.55 -10.81 -11.41
CA LYS A 45 3.92 -11.24 -11.20
C LYS A 45 4.63 -11.43 -12.55
N ALA A 46 3.94 -11.95 -13.55
CA ALA A 46 4.52 -12.17 -14.86
C ALA A 46 4.89 -10.87 -15.58
N GLN A 47 4.33 -9.73 -15.16
CA GLN A 47 4.59 -8.42 -15.75
C GLN A 47 5.79 -7.70 -15.14
N TYR A 48 6.32 -8.19 -14.02
CA TYR A 48 7.38 -7.51 -13.27
C TYR A 48 8.66 -8.33 -13.24
N SER A 49 9.76 -7.71 -13.70
CA SER A 49 11.10 -8.21 -13.43
C SER A 49 11.50 -7.76 -12.02
N ASP A 50 12.56 -8.36 -11.47
CA ASP A 50 13.10 -7.94 -10.18
C ASP A 50 13.51 -6.46 -10.21
N GLU A 51 14.10 -6.02 -11.32
CA GLU A 51 14.51 -4.62 -11.48
C GLU A 51 13.30 -3.69 -11.45
N LYS A 52 12.21 -4.08 -12.07
CA LYS A 52 10.99 -3.29 -12.11
C LYS A 52 10.35 -3.19 -10.74
N ILE A 53 10.35 -4.28 -9.98
CA ILE A 53 9.88 -4.26 -8.59
C ILE A 53 10.72 -3.29 -7.77
N GLN A 54 12.04 -3.38 -7.88
CA GLN A 54 12.93 -2.49 -7.13
C GLN A 54 12.70 -1.03 -7.48
N SER A 55 12.49 -0.71 -8.75
CA SER A 55 12.19 0.65 -9.18
C SER A 55 10.89 1.15 -8.60
N ALA A 56 9.86 0.30 -8.56
CA ALA A 56 8.57 0.65 -7.96
C ALA A 56 8.72 0.92 -6.45
N ILE A 57 9.48 0.10 -5.76
CA ILE A 57 9.72 0.29 -4.33
C ILE A 57 10.45 1.60 -4.06
N GLU A 58 11.46 1.92 -4.88
CA GLU A 58 12.17 3.20 -4.73
C GLU A 58 11.23 4.39 -4.91
N GLU A 59 10.32 4.30 -5.87
CA GLU A 59 9.34 5.37 -6.09
C GLU A 59 8.41 5.50 -4.87
N LEU A 60 7.97 4.39 -4.31
CA LEU A 60 7.15 4.41 -3.10
C LEU A 60 7.88 5.04 -1.93
N ARG A 61 9.15 4.70 -1.74
CA ARG A 61 9.96 5.27 -0.67
C ARG A 61 10.09 6.79 -0.82
N LEU A 62 10.35 7.26 -2.03
CA LEU A 62 10.43 8.70 -2.30
C LEU A 62 9.12 9.40 -1.95
N GLY A 63 8.00 8.76 -2.31
CA GLY A 63 6.68 9.33 -2.02
C GLY A 63 6.41 9.51 -0.53
N THR A 64 6.99 8.66 0.34
CA THR A 64 6.78 8.78 1.78
C THR A 64 7.36 10.07 2.35
N LEU A 65 8.38 10.64 1.69
CA LEU A 65 9.05 11.84 2.20
C LEU A 65 8.18 13.09 2.08
N GLU A 66 7.12 13.04 1.31
CA GLU A 66 6.18 14.16 1.18
C GLU A 66 5.16 14.22 2.31
N GLN A 67 5.03 13.15 3.09
CA GLN A 67 3.98 13.03 4.11
C GLN A 67 4.02 14.19 5.12
N ASP A 68 5.20 14.49 5.66
CA ASP A 68 5.34 15.56 6.65
C ASP A 68 4.95 16.91 6.06
N HIS A 69 5.31 17.16 4.81
CA HIS A 69 4.94 18.41 4.15
C HIS A 69 3.42 18.50 3.97
N ILE A 70 2.79 17.44 3.49
CA ILE A 70 1.34 17.41 3.30
C ILE A 70 0.64 17.66 4.64
N ASP A 71 1.09 16.99 5.70
CA ASP A 71 0.51 17.14 7.02
C ASP A 71 0.73 18.56 7.58
N SER A 72 1.86 19.19 7.26
CA SER A 72 2.12 20.55 7.68
C SER A 72 1.16 21.57 7.03
N VAL A 73 0.74 21.28 5.81
CA VAL A 73 -0.18 22.17 5.07
C VAL A 73 -1.63 21.93 5.47
N PHE A 74 -2.04 20.68 5.56
CA PHE A 74 -3.45 20.30 5.71
C PHE A 74 -3.81 19.81 7.11
N GLY A 75 -2.82 19.39 7.92
CA GLY A 75 -3.07 18.67 9.15
C GLY A 75 -3.89 19.42 10.18
N ALA A 76 -3.73 20.76 10.26
CA ALA A 76 -4.46 21.56 11.24
C ALA A 76 -5.99 21.60 10.95
N VAL A 77 -6.37 21.46 9.68
CA VAL A 77 -7.78 21.53 9.26
C VAL A 77 -8.36 20.15 9.01
N HIS A 78 -7.60 19.30 8.29
CA HIS A 78 -8.09 17.99 7.85
C HIS A 78 -7.61 16.83 8.71
N GLY A 79 -6.67 17.05 9.63
CA GLY A 79 -5.94 15.97 10.24
C GLY A 79 -4.86 15.46 9.30
N ASN A 80 -4.08 14.48 9.75
CA ASN A 80 -2.99 13.95 8.95
C ASN A 80 -3.50 13.05 7.83
N GLN A 81 -2.79 13.05 6.71
CA GLN A 81 -3.13 12.19 5.58
C GLN A 81 -3.03 10.72 5.99
N GLN A 82 -4.06 9.94 5.68
CA GLN A 82 -4.12 8.54 6.07
C GLN A 82 -3.80 7.58 4.95
N CYS A 83 -4.09 7.99 3.72
CA CYS A 83 -3.91 7.11 2.56
C CYS A 83 -3.81 7.97 1.31
N ARG A 84 -2.94 7.56 0.38
CA ARG A 84 -2.91 8.13 -0.96
C ARG A 84 -3.46 7.11 -1.94
N ILE A 85 -4.34 7.56 -2.83
CA ILE A 85 -4.95 6.71 -3.86
C ILE A 85 -4.45 7.18 -5.20
N ASP A 86 -3.81 6.29 -5.95
CA ASP A 86 -3.37 6.56 -7.32
C ASP A 86 -4.20 5.70 -8.27
N VAL A 87 -4.83 6.35 -9.25
CA VAL A 87 -5.66 5.68 -10.23
C VAL A 87 -4.93 5.63 -11.55
N PHE A 88 -4.62 4.43 -12.02
CA PHE A 88 -3.98 4.20 -13.32
C PHE A 88 -5.01 3.62 -14.30
N GLU A 89 -4.63 3.49 -15.56
CA GLU A 89 -5.54 2.92 -16.55
C GLU A 89 -6.00 1.49 -16.20
N ARG A 90 -5.10 0.69 -15.60
CA ARG A 90 -5.36 -0.73 -15.33
C ARG A 90 -5.31 -1.11 -13.87
N ALA A 91 -5.03 -0.15 -13.00
CA ALA A 91 -4.88 -0.45 -11.57
C ALA A 91 -5.25 0.74 -10.70
N ILE A 92 -5.64 0.44 -9.48
CA ILE A 92 -5.81 1.43 -8.41
C ILE A 92 -4.86 1.02 -7.30
N GLU A 93 -4.05 1.97 -6.82
CA GLU A 93 -3.11 1.71 -5.74
C GLU A 93 -3.44 2.53 -4.52
N LEU A 94 -3.51 1.86 -3.38
CA LEU A 94 -3.65 2.50 -2.08
C LEU A 94 -2.29 2.47 -1.39
N ASN A 95 -1.79 3.63 -0.98
CA ASN A 95 -0.50 3.72 -0.33
C ASN A 95 -0.66 4.28 1.08
N PHE A 96 -0.23 3.49 2.06
CA PHE A 96 -0.28 3.83 3.48
C PHE A 96 1.13 4.07 3.97
N VAL A 97 1.45 5.33 4.27
CA VAL A 97 2.77 5.70 4.77
C VAL A 97 2.80 5.53 6.28
N LEU A 98 3.76 4.77 6.78
CA LEU A 98 3.93 4.53 8.21
C LEU A 98 5.01 5.42 8.81
N SER A 99 6.07 5.68 8.07
CA SER A 99 7.15 6.59 8.43
C SER A 99 8.00 6.82 7.19
N ASP A 100 9.07 7.63 7.31
CA ASP A 100 9.94 7.89 6.16
C ASP A 100 10.50 6.59 5.59
N GLY A 101 10.28 6.36 4.32
CA GLY A 101 10.76 5.18 3.62
C GLY A 101 10.02 3.89 3.94
N THR A 102 8.97 3.95 4.77
CA THR A 102 8.25 2.77 5.27
C THR A 102 6.77 2.89 4.99
N GLY A 103 6.19 1.84 4.46
CA GLY A 103 4.75 1.83 4.19
C GLY A 103 4.25 0.51 3.66
N VAL A 104 2.99 0.51 3.29
CA VAL A 104 2.31 -0.64 2.68
C VAL A 104 1.54 -0.14 1.47
N GLU A 105 1.70 -0.83 0.35
CA GLU A 105 0.92 -0.57 -0.85
C GLU A 105 0.00 -1.75 -1.14
N VAL A 106 -1.25 -1.44 -1.47
CA VAL A 106 -2.25 -2.44 -1.85
C VAL A 106 -2.79 -2.04 -3.21
N ALA A 107 -2.68 -2.93 -4.19
CA ALA A 107 -3.09 -2.65 -5.56
C ALA A 107 -4.27 -3.53 -5.97
N PHE A 108 -5.18 -2.95 -6.73
CA PHE A 108 -6.39 -3.60 -7.23
C PHE A 108 -6.52 -3.37 -8.73
N ASP A 109 -7.30 -4.22 -9.39
CA ASP A 109 -7.68 -3.97 -10.79
C ASP A 109 -8.51 -2.70 -10.88
N ARG A 110 -8.40 -2.01 -12.01
CA ARG A 110 -9.11 -0.75 -12.24
C ARG A 110 -10.63 -0.92 -12.13
N GLU A 111 -11.15 -2.09 -12.49
CA GLU A 111 -12.57 -2.39 -12.42
C GLU A 111 -13.08 -2.60 -11.01
N TRP A 112 -12.20 -2.73 -10.02
CA TRP A 112 -12.60 -2.83 -8.64
C TRP A 112 -13.26 -1.51 -8.23
N GLY A 113 -14.60 -1.52 -8.19
CA GLY A 113 -15.34 -0.28 -8.07
C GLY A 113 -16.19 -0.13 -6.84
N THR A 114 -16.32 -1.17 -6.03
CA THR A 114 -17.22 -1.13 -4.90
C THR A 114 -16.47 -0.96 -3.60
N ASP A 115 -16.98 -0.10 -2.74
CA ASP A 115 -16.55 0.04 -1.35
C ASP A 115 -15.06 0.25 -1.12
N GLN A 116 -14.42 1.06 -1.96
CA GLN A 116 -13.02 1.43 -1.75
C GLN A 116 -12.84 2.06 -0.37
N LEU A 117 -13.76 2.91 0.05
CA LEU A 117 -13.68 3.56 1.34
C LEU A 117 -13.75 2.55 2.49
N GLU A 118 -14.60 1.53 2.36
CA GLU A 118 -14.71 0.48 3.38
C GLU A 118 -13.41 -0.31 3.49
N VAL A 119 -12.79 -0.65 2.37
CA VAL A 119 -11.50 -1.34 2.38
C VAL A 119 -10.43 -0.48 3.01
N ILE A 120 -10.41 0.82 2.71
CA ILE A 120 -9.46 1.75 3.33
C ILE A 120 -9.64 1.74 4.84
N LYS A 121 -10.87 1.78 5.33
CA LYS A 121 -11.17 1.73 6.77
C LYS A 121 -10.68 0.43 7.40
N GLN A 122 -10.88 -0.69 6.72
CA GLN A 122 -10.42 -1.99 7.22
C GLN A 122 -8.89 -2.04 7.33
N ILE A 123 -8.20 -1.51 6.33
CA ILE A 123 -6.74 -1.46 6.35
C ILE A 123 -6.25 -0.55 7.46
N GLN A 124 -6.86 0.63 7.61
CA GLN A 124 -6.49 1.55 8.67
C GLN A 124 -6.67 0.95 10.05
N ALA A 125 -7.79 0.25 10.28
CA ALA A 125 -8.02 -0.42 11.55
C ALA A 125 -6.92 -1.44 11.84
N THR A 126 -6.50 -2.18 10.81
CA THR A 126 -5.40 -3.15 10.94
C THR A 126 -4.09 -2.46 11.31
N LEU A 127 -3.80 -1.33 10.67
CA LEU A 127 -2.57 -0.59 10.94
C LEU A 127 -2.57 0.04 12.35
N GLU A 128 -3.72 0.49 12.82
CA GLU A 128 -3.83 1.07 14.18
C GLU A 128 -3.56 0.06 15.28
N GLU A 129 -3.87 -1.21 15.05
CA GLU A 129 -3.58 -2.28 15.99
C GLU A 129 -2.10 -2.66 16.01
N TRP A 130 -1.36 -2.13 15.08
CA TRP A 130 0.04 -2.44 14.90
C TRP A 130 0.90 -1.36 15.55
#